data_7fee181ac1c7e62056c61ca50d9e6030
#
_entry.id   7fee181ac1c7e62056c61ca50d9e6030
#
_cell.length_a   1.000
_cell.length_b   1.000
_cell.length_c   1.000
_cell.angle_alpha   90.00
_cell.angle_beta   90.00
_cell.angle_gamma   90.00
#
_symmetry.space_group_name_H-M   'P 1'
#
loop_
_entity.id
_entity.type
_entity.pdbx_description
1 polymer ?
#
loop_
_entity_poly.entity_id
_entity_poly.type
_entity_poly.pdbx_seq_one_letter_code
_entity_poly.pdbx_strand_id
1 'polypeptide(L)'
;ETGPGHRRSRHIIGRPCLNTFSFSTPNKMPQSNGGVAALKPVGSQDGLVCPALHLYPLNDTFVPKQINLAPPSSRNRIKIGRYSNNKSVPSPVNGFFDSKVLSRAHAEVWCENDRVYIKDVKSSNGTFINGTRLSPESQESEPAELHSDDVVDFGIDILTDDNKEILHRRVACRVFLVISPEDALKLRNDFTSLYRGGVHGGTLS
;
A
#
# COMPACT_ATOMS: atom_id res chain seq x y z
N GLU A 1 29.49 42.48 -47.24
CA GLU A 1 29.11 41.60 -48.36
C GLU A 1 28.47 40.36 -47.92
N THR A 2 27.21 40.25 -48.31
CA THR A 2 26.38 39.10 -48.69
C THR A 2 26.12 38.09 -47.61
N GLY A 3 24.95 37.87 -47.12
CA GLY A 3 23.60 37.81 -47.65
C GLY A 3 22.92 36.56 -47.09
N PRO A 4 21.60 36.51 -46.86
CA PRO A 4 20.96 35.54 -45.97
C PRO A 4 20.43 34.29 -46.67
N GLY A 5 20.50 33.15 -45.97
CA GLY A 5 19.93 31.88 -46.42
C GLY A 5 18.65 31.51 -45.63
N HIS A 6 17.51 31.79 -46.23
CA HIS A 6 16.20 31.28 -45.85
C HIS A 6 16.14 29.77 -45.99
N ARG A 7 15.70 29.04 -44.97
CA ARG A 7 15.10 27.72 -45.13
C ARG A 7 13.75 27.60 -44.41
N ARG A 8 12.79 27.27 -45.21
CA ARG A 8 11.35 27.23 -45.01
C ARG A 8 10.94 26.16 -44.02
N SER A 9 10.01 26.54 -43.17
CA SER A 9 9.13 25.66 -42.36
C SER A 9 8.33 24.72 -43.27
N ARG A 10 8.23 23.44 -42.88
CA ARG A 10 7.20 22.54 -43.36
C ARG A 10 6.26 22.24 -42.22
N HIS A 11 5.06 22.79 -42.29
CA HIS A 11 3.90 22.38 -41.52
C HIS A 11 3.49 20.97 -41.92
N ILE A 12 3.35 20.08 -40.94
CA ILE A 12 2.61 18.85 -41.12
C ILE A 12 1.33 18.96 -40.29
N ILE A 13 0.24 19.09 -41.00
CA ILE A 13 -1.12 19.10 -40.45
C ILE A 13 -1.53 17.66 -40.21
N GLY A 14 -1.63 17.25 -38.94
CA GLY A 14 -2.25 16.00 -38.55
C GLY A 14 -3.76 16.20 -38.33
N ARG A 15 -4.55 15.41 -39.03
CA ARG A 15 -6.03 15.43 -38.98
C ARG A 15 -6.54 14.79 -37.69
N PRO A 16 -7.65 15.27 -37.11
CA PRO A 16 -8.34 14.58 -36.02
C PRO A 16 -9.27 13.51 -36.58
N CYS A 17 -9.19 12.31 -36.02
CA CYS A 17 -10.20 11.26 -36.26
C CYS A 17 -11.40 11.50 -35.35
N LEU A 18 -12.48 11.93 -35.97
CA LEU A 18 -13.83 11.91 -35.40
C LEU A 18 -14.43 10.52 -35.60
N ASN A 19 -14.70 9.80 -34.54
CA ASN A 19 -15.60 8.65 -34.57
C ASN A 19 -16.90 9.03 -33.86
N THR A 20 -17.89 9.39 -34.68
CA THR A 20 -19.29 9.49 -34.32
C THR A 20 -19.91 8.09 -34.29
N PHE A 21 -20.39 7.65 -33.13
CA PHE A 21 -21.33 6.53 -33.06
C PHE A 21 -22.73 7.07 -32.88
N SER A 22 -23.56 6.79 -33.93
CA SER A 22 -24.99 7.08 -33.95
C SER A 22 -25.75 6.03 -33.14
N PHE A 23 -26.66 6.51 -32.31
CA PHE A 23 -27.70 5.71 -31.68
C PHE A 23 -28.85 5.47 -32.68
N SER A 24 -29.29 4.21 -32.77
CA SER A 24 -30.57 3.85 -33.32
C SER A 24 -31.25 2.81 -32.45
N THR A 25 -32.32 3.16 -31.81
CA THR A 25 -33.33 2.26 -31.28
C THR A 25 -34.33 1.89 -32.40
N PRO A 26 -34.94 0.68 -32.36
CA PRO A 26 -36.31 0.64 -31.94
C PRO A 26 -36.75 -0.62 -31.15
N ASN A 27 -37.53 -0.34 -30.15
CA ASN A 27 -38.75 -0.97 -29.67
C ASN A 27 -39.25 -2.27 -30.28
N LYS A 28 -39.41 -3.35 -29.48
CA LYS A 28 -40.64 -4.15 -29.35
C LYS A 28 -40.48 -5.32 -28.37
N MET A 29 -41.27 -5.31 -27.29
CA MET A 29 -41.70 -6.50 -26.56
C MET A 29 -42.89 -7.14 -27.31
N PRO A 30 -43.27 -8.46 -27.10
CA PRO A 30 -43.46 -9.10 -25.80
C PRO A 30 -43.27 -10.66 -25.75
N GLN A 31 -43.46 -11.20 -24.53
CA GLN A 31 -44.03 -12.51 -24.12
C GLN A 31 -43.07 -13.65 -23.77
N SER A 32 -43.04 -13.87 -22.45
CA SER A 32 -43.14 -15.08 -21.62
C SER A 32 -42.76 -16.45 -22.22
N ASN A 33 -41.81 -17.15 -21.58
CA ASN A 33 -42.03 -18.46 -20.98
C ASN A 33 -40.85 -18.90 -20.15
N GLY A 34 -41.14 -19.58 -19.04
CA GLY A 34 -40.26 -19.98 -18.00
C GLY A 34 -38.99 -20.69 -18.46
N GLY A 35 -37.90 -20.21 -17.92
CA GLY A 35 -36.56 -20.81 -18.01
C GLY A 35 -35.83 -20.47 -16.73
N VAL A 36 -35.44 -21.52 -16.03
CA VAL A 36 -34.62 -21.53 -14.83
C VAL A 36 -33.70 -20.32 -14.75
N ALA A 37 -33.87 -19.53 -13.70
CA ALA A 37 -33.02 -18.39 -13.42
C ALA A 37 -31.58 -18.89 -13.32
N ALA A 38 -30.79 -18.63 -14.35
CA ALA A 38 -29.36 -18.68 -14.25
C ALA A 38 -28.96 -17.68 -13.18
N LEU A 39 -28.53 -18.18 -12.04
CA LEU A 39 -27.90 -17.39 -10.97
C LEU A 39 -26.79 -16.60 -11.65
N LYS A 40 -27.00 -15.29 -11.81
CA LYS A 40 -25.91 -14.36 -12.12
C LYS A 40 -24.88 -14.56 -11.02
N PRO A 41 -23.59 -14.72 -11.35
CA PRO A 41 -22.58 -14.71 -10.31
C PRO A 41 -22.67 -13.34 -9.64
N VAL A 42 -23.16 -13.34 -8.40
CA VAL A 42 -23.03 -12.20 -7.48
C VAL A 42 -21.55 -12.19 -7.11
N GLY A 43 -20.78 -11.46 -7.88
CA GLY A 43 -19.35 -11.31 -7.69
C GLY A 43 -18.95 -9.86 -7.72
N SER A 44 -19.61 -9.02 -6.92
CA SER A 44 -18.95 -7.87 -6.34
C SER A 44 -18.11 -8.42 -5.19
N GLN A 45 -16.86 -8.78 -5.48
CA GLN A 45 -15.90 -9.09 -4.43
C GLN A 45 -15.64 -7.79 -3.68
N ASP A 46 -16.28 -7.71 -2.53
CA ASP A 46 -16.16 -6.60 -1.61
C ASP A 46 -14.71 -6.24 -1.35
N GLY A 47 -14.30 -5.09 -1.89
CA GLY A 47 -13.25 -4.28 -1.30
C GLY A 47 -11.83 -4.83 -1.27
N LEU A 48 -11.53 -5.94 -1.98
CA LEU A 48 -10.19 -6.49 -2.00
C LEU A 48 -9.31 -5.68 -2.94
N VAL A 49 -8.50 -4.82 -2.35
CA VAL A 49 -7.52 -4.02 -3.09
C VAL A 49 -6.24 -4.83 -3.24
N CYS A 50 -5.83 -5.09 -4.48
CA CYS A 50 -4.56 -5.72 -4.83
C CYS A 50 -3.81 -4.82 -5.83
N PRO A 51 -2.49 -4.62 -5.70
CA PRO A 51 -1.65 -5.03 -4.58
C PRO A 51 -1.86 -4.17 -3.33
N ALA A 52 -1.73 -4.77 -2.15
CA ALA A 52 -1.83 -4.09 -0.87
C ALA A 52 -0.77 -4.56 0.12
N LEU A 53 -0.32 -3.63 0.96
CA LEU A 53 0.56 -3.87 2.10
C LEU A 53 -0.25 -3.77 3.38
N HIS A 54 -0.29 -4.85 4.14
CA HIS A 54 -0.87 -4.88 5.47
C HIS A 54 0.23 -4.80 6.52
N LEU A 55 0.07 -3.90 7.49
CA LEU A 55 0.98 -3.72 8.62
C LEU A 55 0.23 -4.01 9.91
N TYR A 56 0.68 -5.04 10.62
CA TYR A 56 0.14 -5.41 11.94
C TYR A 56 1.09 -5.00 13.04
N PRO A 57 0.64 -4.18 14.02
CA PRO A 57 1.51 -3.75 15.10
C PRO A 57 1.99 -4.92 15.95
N LEU A 58 3.29 -4.94 16.26
CA LEU A 58 3.90 -5.84 17.23
C LEU A 58 4.02 -5.19 18.62
N ASN A 59 3.72 -3.91 18.68
CA ASN A 59 3.57 -3.15 19.92
C ASN A 59 2.39 -2.17 19.76
N ASP A 60 1.89 -1.60 20.84
CA ASP A 60 0.69 -0.75 20.84
C ASP A 60 0.93 0.67 20.31
N THR A 61 1.70 0.81 19.22
CA THR A 61 2.07 2.12 18.68
C THR A 61 1.13 2.63 17.60
N PHE A 62 0.31 1.74 16.99
CA PHE A 62 -0.66 2.13 15.95
C PHE A 62 -1.74 1.03 15.79
N VAL A 63 -2.82 1.36 15.07
CA VAL A 63 -3.84 0.39 14.66
C VAL A 63 -3.45 -0.27 13.34
N PRO A 64 -3.83 -1.54 13.09
CA PRO A 64 -3.51 -2.22 11.83
C PRO A 64 -3.81 -1.37 10.60
N LYS A 65 -2.93 -1.43 9.60
CA LYS A 65 -3.03 -0.66 8.37
C LYS A 65 -3.12 -1.55 7.16
N GLN A 66 -3.93 -1.11 6.18
CA GLN A 66 -4.02 -1.69 4.85
C GLN A 66 -3.75 -0.60 3.82
N ILE A 67 -2.56 -0.59 3.26
CA ILE A 67 -2.07 0.43 2.35
C ILE A 67 -2.23 -0.08 0.92
N ASN A 68 -3.02 0.63 0.12
CA ASN A 68 -3.19 0.32 -1.30
C ASN A 68 -1.92 0.71 -2.08
N LEU A 69 -1.34 -0.25 -2.80
CA LEU A 69 -0.17 -0.05 -3.66
C LEU A 69 -0.54 0.02 -5.17
N ALA A 70 -1.83 -0.06 -5.50
CA ALA A 70 -2.28 0.06 -6.89
C ALA A 70 -2.24 1.52 -7.39
N PRO A 71 -1.94 1.78 -8.68
CA PRO A 71 -1.46 0.80 -9.66
C PRO A 71 -0.04 0.35 -9.36
N PRO A 72 0.30 -0.94 -9.64
CA PRO A 72 1.66 -1.42 -9.41
C PRO A 72 2.63 -0.69 -10.36
N SER A 73 3.50 0.12 -9.76
CA SER A 73 4.49 0.92 -10.51
C SER A 73 5.54 1.49 -9.57
N SER A 74 6.80 1.49 -9.98
CA SER A 74 7.88 2.18 -9.27
C SER A 74 7.65 3.68 -9.10
N ARG A 75 6.72 4.27 -9.87
CA ARG A 75 6.33 5.68 -9.74
C ARG A 75 5.24 5.91 -8.68
N ASN A 76 4.47 4.88 -8.35
CA ASN A 76 3.43 4.95 -7.32
C ASN A 76 4.02 4.64 -5.94
N ARG A 77 4.83 5.56 -5.41
CA ARG A 77 5.49 5.42 -4.11
C ARG A 77 4.63 5.98 -3.00
N ILE A 78 4.25 5.12 -2.08
CA ILE A 78 3.51 5.50 -0.88
C ILE A 78 4.48 5.92 0.21
N LYS A 79 4.28 7.11 0.76
CA LYS A 79 5.13 7.64 1.82
C LYS A 79 4.81 7.03 3.16
N ILE A 80 5.86 6.63 3.88
CA ILE A 80 5.83 6.24 5.28
C ILE A 80 6.48 7.37 6.08
N GLY A 81 5.83 7.82 7.16
CA GLY A 81 6.42 8.88 7.96
C GLY A 81 5.57 9.34 9.13
N ARG A 82 6.12 10.34 9.82
CA ARG A 82 5.48 10.94 10.99
C ARG A 82 4.38 11.92 10.59
N TYR A 83 3.29 11.91 11.34
CA TYR A 83 2.29 12.99 11.32
C TYR A 83 2.94 14.35 11.57
N SER A 84 2.64 15.32 10.72
CA SER A 84 3.19 16.69 10.84
C SER A 84 2.22 17.79 10.44
N ASN A 85 1.16 17.49 9.72
CA ASN A 85 0.14 18.44 9.26
C ASN A 85 -1.13 17.73 8.79
N ASN A 86 -2.15 18.48 8.43
CA ASN A 86 -3.46 17.95 8.02
C ASN A 86 -3.42 16.98 6.82
N LYS A 87 -2.34 16.98 6.02
CA LYS A 87 -2.16 16.05 4.88
C LYS A 87 -1.53 14.71 5.30
N SER A 88 -0.98 14.63 6.50
CA SER A 88 -0.30 13.46 7.04
C SER A 88 -0.99 12.88 8.28
N VAL A 89 -2.29 13.12 8.46
CA VAL A 89 -3.06 12.55 9.56
C VAL A 89 -3.05 11.03 9.45
N PRO A 90 -2.65 10.31 10.51
CA PRO A 90 -2.65 8.84 10.51
C PRO A 90 -4.06 8.28 10.25
N SER A 91 -4.13 7.29 9.37
CA SER A 91 -5.34 6.53 9.09
C SER A 91 -5.00 5.07 8.79
N PRO A 92 -5.98 4.15 8.90
CA PRO A 92 -5.73 2.74 8.58
C PRO A 92 -5.31 2.47 7.13
N VAL A 93 -5.48 3.43 6.23
CA VAL A 93 -5.23 3.26 4.78
C VAL A 93 -4.03 4.05 4.26
N ASN A 94 -3.25 4.69 5.13
CA ASN A 94 -2.07 5.44 4.73
C ASN A 94 -0.81 5.06 5.54
N GLY A 95 0.35 5.54 5.07
CA GLY A 95 1.66 5.26 5.67
C GLY A 95 2.07 6.25 6.78
N PHE A 96 1.16 7.04 7.33
CA PHE A 96 1.51 8.01 8.37
C PHE A 96 1.22 7.48 9.78
N PHE A 97 2.09 7.84 10.72
CA PHE A 97 2.05 7.40 12.12
C PHE A 97 2.19 8.60 13.05
N ASP A 98 1.49 8.56 14.17
CA ASP A 98 1.72 9.52 15.28
C ASP A 98 2.82 8.95 16.18
N SER A 99 4.06 9.11 15.73
CA SER A 99 5.22 8.61 16.46
C SER A 99 6.41 9.54 16.28
N LYS A 100 7.00 9.97 17.40
CA LYS A 100 8.12 10.90 17.42
C LYS A 100 9.43 10.27 16.94
N VAL A 101 9.52 8.94 16.88
CA VAL A 101 10.73 8.25 16.40
C VAL A 101 10.84 8.24 14.88
N LEU A 102 9.74 8.51 14.15
CA LEU A 102 9.76 8.61 12.71
C LEU A 102 10.17 9.99 12.21
N SER A 103 10.92 10.02 11.13
CA SER A 103 11.10 11.23 10.31
C SER A 103 9.80 11.56 9.56
N ARG A 104 9.57 12.84 9.20
CA ARG A 104 8.40 13.26 8.41
C ARG A 104 8.33 12.58 7.05
N ALA A 105 9.48 12.41 6.40
CA ALA A 105 9.72 11.49 5.30
C ALA A 105 10.68 10.43 5.84
N HIS A 106 10.21 9.20 6.05
CA HIS A 106 10.98 8.15 6.69
C HIS A 106 11.35 7.04 5.70
N ALA A 107 10.35 6.52 5.03
CA ALA A 107 10.52 5.49 4.00
C ALA A 107 9.49 5.66 2.89
N GLU A 108 9.69 4.96 1.80
CA GLU A 108 8.74 4.83 0.70
C GLU A 108 8.52 3.36 0.41
N VAL A 109 7.29 2.98 0.05
CA VAL A 109 6.91 1.62 -0.33
C VAL A 109 6.14 1.65 -1.64
N TRP A 110 6.37 0.66 -2.51
CA TRP A 110 5.68 0.50 -3.79
C TRP A 110 5.63 -0.96 -4.22
N CYS A 111 4.74 -1.27 -5.16
CA CYS A 111 4.71 -2.56 -5.84
C CYS A 111 5.17 -2.38 -7.28
N GLU A 112 6.04 -3.27 -7.75
CA GLU A 112 6.53 -3.30 -9.12
C GLU A 112 6.82 -4.75 -9.53
N ASN A 113 6.29 -5.18 -10.69
CA ASN A 113 6.44 -6.56 -11.18
C ASN A 113 6.03 -7.61 -10.13
N ASP A 114 4.89 -7.40 -9.49
CA ASP A 114 4.31 -8.26 -8.44
C ASP A 114 5.20 -8.46 -7.20
N ARG A 115 6.17 -7.56 -7.00
CA ARG A 115 7.02 -7.50 -5.82
C ARG A 115 6.84 -6.17 -5.10
N VAL A 116 6.90 -6.22 -3.80
CA VAL A 116 6.81 -5.02 -2.95
C VAL A 116 8.19 -4.63 -2.47
N TYR A 117 8.52 -3.37 -2.63
CA TYR A 117 9.79 -2.80 -2.24
C TYR A 117 9.59 -1.71 -1.20
N ILE A 118 10.56 -1.59 -0.30
CA ILE A 118 10.69 -0.49 0.65
C ILE A 118 12.07 0.15 0.51
N LYS A 119 12.12 1.46 0.74
CA LYS A 119 13.36 2.23 0.73
C LYS A 119 13.34 3.25 1.87
N ASP A 120 14.40 3.30 2.66
CA ASP A 120 14.63 4.40 3.60
C ASP A 120 15.00 5.67 2.83
N VAL A 121 14.37 6.80 3.16
CA VAL A 121 14.57 8.09 2.47
C VAL A 121 15.24 9.11 3.38
N LYS A 122 16.42 8.77 3.89
CA LYS A 122 17.25 9.58 4.80
C LYS A 122 16.62 9.77 6.20
N SER A 123 16.07 8.69 6.74
CA SER A 123 15.54 8.74 8.09
C SER A 123 16.65 8.95 9.13
N SER A 124 16.32 9.58 10.25
CA SER A 124 17.26 9.77 11.35
C SER A 124 17.46 8.48 12.13
N ASN A 125 16.38 7.79 12.45
CA ASN A 125 16.41 6.62 13.34
C ASN A 125 16.43 5.28 12.60
N GLY A 126 16.37 5.27 11.26
CA GLY A 126 16.51 4.10 10.41
C GLY A 126 15.25 3.29 10.19
N THR A 127 15.24 2.56 9.08
CA THR A 127 14.29 1.51 8.75
C THR A 127 15.00 0.17 8.85
N PHE A 128 14.34 -0.82 9.44
CA PHE A 128 14.92 -2.15 9.65
C PHE A 128 13.97 -3.21 9.09
N ILE A 129 14.54 -4.26 8.48
CA ILE A 129 13.82 -5.48 8.08
C ILE A 129 14.48 -6.64 8.80
N ASN A 130 13.68 -7.39 9.56
CA ASN A 130 14.15 -8.54 10.35
C ASN A 130 15.39 -8.22 11.21
N GLY A 131 15.40 -7.01 11.80
CA GLY A 131 16.50 -6.51 12.63
C GLY A 131 17.69 -5.94 11.86
N THR A 132 17.72 -6.03 10.54
CA THR A 132 18.80 -5.47 9.70
C THR A 132 18.46 -4.06 9.26
N ARG A 133 19.30 -3.08 9.58
CA ARG A 133 19.13 -1.68 9.18
C ARG A 133 19.42 -1.51 7.69
N LEU A 134 18.55 -0.79 6.97
CA LEU A 134 18.65 -0.63 5.51
C LEU A 134 19.75 0.36 5.08
N SER A 135 19.99 1.40 5.86
CA SER A 135 20.99 2.43 5.57
C SER A 135 21.51 3.11 6.83
N PRO A 136 22.71 3.69 6.80
CA PRO A 136 23.18 4.58 7.86
C PRO A 136 22.23 5.76 8.09
N GLU A 137 22.37 6.43 9.23
CA GLU A 137 21.58 7.61 9.57
C GLU A 137 21.68 8.70 8.48
N SER A 138 20.54 9.28 8.15
CA SER A 138 20.42 10.36 7.17
C SER A 138 20.90 10.04 5.75
N GLN A 139 21.04 8.75 5.42
CA GLN A 139 21.37 8.27 4.08
C GLN A 139 20.20 7.46 3.49
N GLU A 140 20.03 7.57 2.19
CA GLU A 140 19.07 6.72 1.48
C GLU A 140 19.57 5.29 1.40
N SER A 141 18.65 4.33 1.52
CA SER A 141 18.96 2.93 1.24
C SER A 141 18.78 2.60 -0.25
N GLU A 142 19.37 1.48 -0.68
CA GLU A 142 18.85 0.80 -1.87
C GLU A 142 17.45 0.26 -1.60
N PRO A 143 16.63 0.04 -2.66
CA PRO A 143 15.37 -0.67 -2.52
C PRO A 143 15.58 -2.07 -1.94
N ALA A 144 14.84 -2.41 -0.90
CA ALA A 144 14.81 -3.75 -0.32
C ALA A 144 13.44 -4.39 -0.61
N GLU A 145 13.43 -5.65 -1.05
CA GLU A 145 12.20 -6.41 -1.28
C GLU A 145 11.59 -6.82 0.06
N LEU A 146 10.27 -6.65 0.19
CA LEU A 146 9.48 -7.10 1.34
C LEU A 146 8.78 -8.40 1.03
N HIS A 147 8.73 -9.28 2.02
CA HIS A 147 7.98 -10.53 1.96
C HIS A 147 6.92 -10.58 3.07
N SER A 148 5.90 -11.41 2.88
CA SER A 148 4.95 -11.68 3.96
C SER A 148 5.69 -12.30 5.14
N ASP A 149 5.27 -11.95 6.36
CA ASP A 149 5.85 -12.30 7.64
C ASP A 149 7.14 -11.55 8.01
N ASP A 150 7.71 -10.72 7.14
CA ASP A 150 8.80 -9.84 7.54
C ASP A 150 8.39 -8.95 8.72
N VAL A 151 9.34 -8.74 9.63
CA VAL A 151 9.24 -7.76 10.71
C VAL A 151 9.91 -6.48 10.26
N VAL A 152 9.14 -5.40 10.18
CA VAL A 152 9.65 -4.07 9.84
C VAL A 152 9.57 -3.16 11.05
N ASP A 153 10.72 -2.56 11.38
CA ASP A 153 10.79 -1.52 12.42
C ASP A 153 11.08 -0.16 11.77
N PHE A 154 10.28 0.84 12.11
CA PHE A 154 10.55 2.23 11.78
C PHE A 154 11.05 2.96 13.03
N GLY A 155 12.32 3.37 12.98
CA GLY A 155 13.02 4.01 14.09
C GLY A 155 13.52 3.03 15.14
N ILE A 156 13.97 3.58 16.25
CA ILE A 156 14.49 2.86 17.42
C ILE A 156 13.75 3.29 18.68
N ASP A 157 13.79 2.48 19.72
CA ASP A 157 13.31 2.90 21.05
C ASP A 157 14.21 4.01 21.59
N ILE A 158 13.61 5.12 22.01
CA ILE A 158 14.30 6.24 22.65
C ILE A 158 14.08 6.11 24.14
N LEU A 159 15.18 6.02 24.88
CA LEU A 159 15.18 5.88 26.33
C LEU A 159 15.20 7.26 27.01
N THR A 160 14.81 7.28 28.28
CA THR A 160 15.04 8.41 29.18
C THR A 160 16.52 8.64 29.43
N ASP A 161 16.91 9.82 29.94
CA ASP A 161 18.33 10.18 30.19
C ASP A 161 19.04 9.21 31.15
N ASP A 162 18.31 8.56 32.06
CA ASP A 162 18.81 7.55 32.98
C ASP A 162 18.81 6.12 32.40
N ASN A 163 18.40 5.95 31.14
CA ASN A 163 18.28 4.68 30.39
C ASN A 163 17.39 3.61 31.07
N LYS A 164 16.48 4.01 31.97
CA LYS A 164 15.64 3.05 32.69
C LYS A 164 14.30 2.81 32.03
N GLU A 165 13.75 3.80 31.33
CA GLU A 165 12.44 3.73 30.74
C GLU A 165 12.48 4.08 29.25
N ILE A 166 11.54 3.52 28.48
CA ILE A 166 11.35 3.87 27.08
C ILE A 166 10.48 5.11 27.01
N LEU A 167 11.05 6.23 26.59
CA LEU A 167 10.36 7.50 26.38
C LEU A 167 9.49 7.45 25.11
N HIS A 168 10.03 6.90 24.02
CA HIS A 168 9.33 6.74 22.77
C HIS A 168 9.67 5.38 22.16
N ARG A 169 8.63 4.59 21.88
CA ARG A 169 8.78 3.27 21.24
C ARG A 169 8.94 3.40 19.75
N ARG A 170 9.78 2.53 19.16
CA ARG A 170 9.81 2.31 17.72
C ARG A 170 8.45 1.82 17.22
N VAL A 171 8.18 2.04 15.95
CA VAL A 171 7.00 1.47 15.29
C VAL A 171 7.39 0.12 14.72
N ALA A 172 7.03 -0.96 15.43
CA ALA A 172 7.31 -2.32 15.05
C ALA A 172 6.08 -2.98 14.45
N CYS A 173 6.20 -3.61 13.29
CA CYS A 173 5.10 -4.27 12.61
C CYS A 173 5.52 -5.55 11.89
N ARG A 174 4.55 -6.46 11.77
CA ARG A 174 4.63 -7.60 10.85
C ARG A 174 3.94 -7.25 9.55
N VAL A 175 4.56 -7.61 8.46
CA VAL A 175 4.12 -7.35 7.09
C VAL A 175 3.31 -8.54 6.57
N PHE A 176 2.18 -8.24 5.89
CA PHE A 176 1.51 -9.18 5.00
C PHE A 176 1.26 -8.52 3.66
N LEU A 177 1.62 -9.24 2.59
CA LEU A 177 1.45 -8.79 1.23
C LEU A 177 0.26 -9.48 0.60
N VAL A 178 -0.61 -8.70 -0.02
CA VAL A 178 -1.73 -9.18 -0.81
C VAL A 178 -1.48 -8.73 -2.24
N ILE A 179 -0.89 -9.61 -3.04
CA ILE A 179 -0.56 -9.33 -4.45
C ILE A 179 -1.65 -9.88 -5.36
N SER A 180 -2.22 -11.03 -4.98
CA SER A 180 -3.28 -11.72 -5.71
C SER A 180 -4.55 -11.88 -4.88
N PRO A 181 -5.70 -12.19 -5.51
CA PRO A 181 -6.90 -12.55 -4.77
C PRO A 181 -6.73 -13.77 -3.86
N GLU A 182 -5.84 -14.71 -4.21
CA GLU A 182 -5.52 -15.89 -3.41
C GLU A 182 -4.82 -15.51 -2.11
N ASP A 183 -3.92 -14.53 -2.12
CA ASP A 183 -3.24 -14.05 -0.91
C ASP A 183 -4.24 -13.45 0.08
N ALA A 184 -5.24 -12.77 -0.44
CA ALA A 184 -6.29 -12.20 0.37
C ALA A 184 -7.19 -13.28 1.02
N LEU A 185 -7.45 -14.37 0.32
CA LEU A 185 -8.17 -15.51 0.90
C LEU A 185 -7.36 -16.18 2.01
N LYS A 186 -6.04 -16.34 1.84
CA LYS A 186 -5.13 -16.85 2.88
C LYS A 186 -5.18 -15.94 4.10
N LEU A 187 -5.01 -14.64 3.92
CA LEU A 187 -5.03 -13.68 5.01
C LEU A 187 -6.35 -13.76 5.81
N ARG A 188 -7.49 -13.86 5.12
CA ARG A 188 -8.80 -14.04 5.77
C ARG A 188 -8.87 -15.33 6.61
N ASN A 189 -8.35 -16.43 6.07
CA ASN A 189 -8.38 -17.73 6.74
C ASN A 189 -7.47 -17.73 7.99
N ASP A 190 -6.29 -17.12 7.91
CA ASP A 190 -5.36 -17.00 9.03
C ASP A 190 -5.97 -16.19 10.18
N PHE A 191 -6.63 -15.07 9.89
CA PHE A 191 -7.36 -14.32 10.90
C PHE A 191 -8.52 -15.11 11.51
N THR A 192 -9.28 -15.86 10.70
CA THR A 192 -10.39 -16.65 11.19
C THR A 192 -9.91 -17.78 12.12
N SER A 193 -8.75 -18.37 11.84
CA SER A 193 -8.18 -19.43 12.69
C SER A 193 -7.68 -18.87 14.02
N LEU A 194 -7.09 -17.69 14.05
CA LEU A 194 -6.65 -17.02 15.29
C LEU A 194 -7.82 -16.67 16.21
N TYR A 195 -8.96 -16.22 15.67
CA TYR A 195 -10.15 -15.93 16.46
C TYR A 195 -10.89 -17.19 16.93
N ARG A 196 -10.81 -18.32 16.21
CA ARG A 196 -11.41 -19.59 16.63
C ARG A 196 -10.63 -20.32 17.72
N GLY A 197 -9.33 -20.09 17.84
CA GLY A 197 -8.47 -20.71 18.87
C GLY A 197 -8.65 -20.15 20.28
N GLY A 198 -9.39 -19.05 20.44
CA GLY A 198 -9.54 -18.34 21.72
C GLY A 198 -10.74 -18.76 22.60
N VAL A 199 -11.58 -19.73 22.19
CA VAL A 199 -12.74 -20.16 22.95
C VAL A 199 -12.63 -21.64 23.30
N HIS A 200 -11.66 -21.99 24.15
CA HIS A 200 -11.76 -23.21 24.95
C HIS A 200 -12.08 -22.76 26.38
N GLY A 201 -13.38 -22.75 26.66
CA GLY A 201 -13.92 -22.59 28.00
C GLY A 201 -13.35 -23.65 28.93
N GLY A 202 -12.71 -23.20 29.98
CA GLY A 202 -12.40 -24.02 31.13
C GLY A 202 -13.71 -24.49 31.78
N THR A 203 -14.03 -25.76 31.65
CA THR A 203 -15.04 -26.41 32.47
C THR A 203 -14.46 -26.57 33.88
N LEU A 204 -14.98 -25.82 34.82
CA LEU A 204 -14.77 -26.07 36.26
C LEU A 204 -15.53 -27.32 36.66
N SER A 205 -14.81 -28.30 37.12
CA SER A 205 -15.32 -29.40 37.95
C SER A 205 -14.96 -29.12 39.39
#